data_5319563b3975e2f1b05dcf59cede6c0c
#
_entry.id   5319563b3975e2f1b05dcf59cede6c0c
#
_cell.length_a   1.000
_cell.length_b   1.000
_cell.length_c   1.000
_cell.angle_alpha   90.00
_cell.angle_beta   90.00
_cell.angle_gamma   90.00
#
_symmetry.space_group_name_H-M   'P 1'
#
loop_
_entity.id
_entity.type
_entity.pdbx_description
1 polymer ?
#
loop_
_entity_poly.entity_id
_entity_poly.type
_entity_poly.pdbx_seq_one_letter_code
_entity_poly.pdbx_strand_id
1 'polypeptide(L)'
;MGGLLLAFALVVGPWLLTRYPHQGLTAEQKFKARNDVRTTLVQALAGLAVAGGLVVTYSTYRQNQRDQADRRIEQDRSHRLIEVRHVNDLYMKAVEQLGHAQAPVRLGALYSLAQLAQANLGQRQTVVDVLCAYLRMPYSLADSATPAAKEEHAQQLQVRLTAQRLLAGHLCLPRDVSAADAGRAQQRVASEDDVFWPGISLDLTGASLVDFEFAGLSVLGAVFDRAKFAASTIFTGATFFGFAGFRGASFDEEAVFDKATFAGHTDFRGATFVEAGFVSAAFHDGVWFDEAVFKVDVNLAYSRYGGYAVFSKVTFNGGAWFDMARFIDSATFEEATFSGGVSFQSDTPLDAMFNGARVLPPSDEYLESGRDADREWPPGWTVQPDEDDPNRGTLVRLQPKNPSEVMPPSSRPNAD
;
A
#
# COMPACT_ATOMS: atom_id res chain seq x y z
N MET A 1 -72.93 15.16 -0.71
CA MET A 1 -73.09 16.38 0.07
C MET A 1 -72.87 17.67 -0.77
N GLY A 2 -71.81 17.73 -1.66
CA GLY A 2 -71.57 18.93 -2.45
C GLY A 2 -72.68 19.38 -3.42
N GLY A 3 -73.46 18.46 -4.03
CA GLY A 3 -74.56 18.78 -4.94
C GLY A 3 -75.75 19.47 -4.29
N LEU A 4 -76.08 19.10 -3.04
CA LEU A 4 -77.13 19.70 -2.24
C LEU A 4 -76.78 21.13 -1.80
N LEU A 5 -75.52 21.42 -1.46
CA LEU A 5 -75.05 22.74 -1.10
C LEU A 5 -75.03 23.66 -2.35
N LEU A 6 -74.64 23.13 -3.52
CA LEU A 6 -74.63 23.84 -4.79
C LEU A 6 -76.09 24.21 -5.26
N ALA A 7 -77.07 23.26 -5.13
CA ALA A 7 -78.45 23.50 -5.42
C ALA A 7 -79.07 24.54 -4.43
N PHE A 8 -78.72 24.48 -3.17
CA PHE A 8 -79.13 25.47 -2.18
C PHE A 8 -78.57 26.86 -2.46
N ALA A 9 -77.30 26.96 -2.80
CA ALA A 9 -76.64 28.25 -3.18
C ALA A 9 -77.27 28.87 -4.44
N LEU A 10 -77.61 28.07 -5.43
CA LEU A 10 -78.25 28.54 -6.69
C LEU A 10 -79.68 28.98 -6.55
N VAL A 11 -80.43 28.43 -5.61
CA VAL A 11 -81.85 28.72 -5.41
C VAL A 11 -82.07 29.74 -4.29
N VAL A 12 -81.45 29.56 -3.16
CA VAL A 12 -81.62 30.38 -1.94
C VAL A 12 -80.68 31.61 -1.94
N GLY A 13 -79.49 31.48 -2.53
CA GLY A 13 -78.49 32.55 -2.56
C GLY A 13 -79.02 33.83 -3.26
N PRO A 14 -79.60 33.76 -4.47
CA PRO A 14 -80.12 34.92 -5.17
C PRO A 14 -81.34 35.50 -4.43
N TRP A 15 -82.18 34.67 -3.75
CA TRP A 15 -83.31 35.13 -2.96
C TRP A 15 -82.81 35.90 -1.71
N LEU A 16 -81.79 35.43 -1.01
CA LEU A 16 -81.23 36.09 0.19
C LEU A 16 -80.56 37.41 -0.17
N LEU A 17 -79.76 37.45 -1.23
CA LEU A 17 -79.00 38.64 -1.71
C LEU A 17 -79.93 39.73 -2.28
N THR A 18 -81.11 39.38 -2.79
CA THR A 18 -82.10 40.34 -3.33
C THR A 18 -83.21 40.76 -2.34
N ARG A 19 -83.12 40.30 -1.08
CA ARG A 19 -84.17 40.55 -0.10
C ARG A 19 -84.11 41.95 0.58
N TYR A 20 -83.04 42.67 0.49
CA TYR A 20 -82.82 44.00 1.07
C TYR A 20 -82.31 45.03 0.07
N PRO A 21 -82.68 46.32 0.16
CA PRO A 21 -84.01 46.94 0.27
C PRO A 21 -84.40 47.60 -1.06
N HIS A 22 -85.43 47.10 -1.72
CA HIS A 22 -85.87 47.64 -2.99
C HIS A 22 -87.26 48.19 -2.88
N GLN A 23 -87.44 49.29 -2.15
CA GLN A 23 -88.64 50.08 -2.21
C GLN A 23 -88.57 50.94 -3.50
N GLY A 24 -89.46 50.62 -4.50
CA GLY A 24 -89.61 51.39 -5.71
C GLY A 24 -89.29 50.68 -7.05
N LEU A 25 -88.89 49.42 -7.04
CA LEU A 25 -88.59 48.69 -8.29
C LEU A 25 -89.85 48.02 -8.89
N THR A 26 -90.02 48.09 -10.22
CA THR A 26 -91.06 47.39 -10.95
C THR A 26 -90.84 45.86 -10.91
N ALA A 27 -91.90 45.07 -11.17
CA ALA A 27 -91.82 43.58 -11.16
C ALA A 27 -90.77 43.08 -12.16
N GLU A 28 -90.63 43.75 -13.28
CA GLU A 28 -89.68 43.43 -14.34
C GLU A 28 -88.20 43.71 -13.95
N GLN A 29 -87.99 44.81 -13.23
CA GLN A 29 -86.67 45.15 -12.70
C GLN A 29 -86.20 44.18 -11.57
N LYS A 30 -87.14 43.73 -10.76
CA LYS A 30 -86.90 42.69 -9.73
C LYS A 30 -86.52 41.33 -10.34
N PHE A 31 -87.26 40.99 -11.42
CA PHE A 31 -86.94 39.75 -12.16
C PHE A 31 -85.59 39.81 -12.83
N LYS A 32 -85.21 40.92 -13.46
CA LYS A 32 -83.91 41.14 -14.08
C LYS A 32 -82.80 41.09 -13.08
N ALA A 33 -82.87 41.77 -11.95
CA ALA A 33 -81.88 41.77 -10.90
C ALA A 33 -81.65 40.34 -10.31
N ARG A 34 -82.75 39.55 -10.13
CA ARG A 34 -82.65 38.15 -9.70
C ARG A 34 -81.92 37.27 -10.71
N ASN A 35 -82.15 37.52 -12.01
CA ASN A 35 -81.51 36.75 -13.08
C ASN A 35 -80.05 37.11 -13.20
N ASP A 36 -79.66 38.39 -13.09
CA ASP A 36 -78.36 38.89 -13.12
C ASP A 36 -77.49 38.30 -11.93
N VAL A 37 -78.03 38.31 -10.72
CA VAL A 37 -77.42 37.66 -9.54
C VAL A 37 -77.23 36.17 -9.78
N ARG A 38 -78.28 35.49 -10.34
CA ARG A 38 -78.20 34.06 -10.65
C ARG A 38 -77.09 33.74 -11.66
N THR A 39 -76.99 34.56 -12.72
CA THR A 39 -75.97 34.42 -13.74
C THR A 39 -74.56 34.65 -13.16
N THR A 40 -74.40 35.69 -12.33
CA THR A 40 -73.12 35.99 -11.66
C THR A 40 -72.70 34.85 -10.68
N LEU A 41 -73.66 34.27 -9.93
CA LEU A 41 -73.37 33.13 -9.06
C LEU A 41 -73.01 31.88 -9.87
N VAL A 42 -73.66 31.60 -10.98
CA VAL A 42 -73.26 30.49 -11.87
C VAL A 42 -71.87 30.68 -12.40
N GLN A 43 -71.54 31.91 -12.88
CA GLN A 43 -70.20 32.23 -13.35
C GLN A 43 -69.11 32.09 -12.24
N ALA A 44 -69.41 32.57 -11.04
CA ALA A 44 -68.50 32.45 -9.89
C ALA A 44 -68.29 30.98 -9.51
N LEU A 45 -69.35 30.16 -9.50
CA LEU A 45 -69.24 28.71 -9.22
C LEU A 45 -68.48 27.98 -10.32
N ALA A 46 -68.71 28.33 -11.58
CA ALA A 46 -67.96 27.78 -12.69
C ALA A 46 -66.44 28.15 -12.60
N GLY A 47 -66.14 29.41 -12.24
CA GLY A 47 -64.76 29.84 -11.99
C GLY A 47 -64.08 29.07 -10.83
N LEU A 48 -64.83 28.87 -9.73
CA LEU A 48 -64.33 28.05 -8.61
C LEU A 48 -64.10 26.59 -8.99
N ALA A 49 -64.98 26.00 -9.80
CA ALA A 49 -64.83 24.64 -10.29
C ALA A 49 -63.56 24.49 -11.19
N VAL A 50 -63.33 25.46 -12.06
CA VAL A 50 -62.08 25.49 -12.91
C VAL A 50 -60.86 25.68 -12.02
N ALA A 51 -60.88 26.62 -11.08
CA ALA A 51 -59.77 26.83 -10.15
C ALA A 51 -59.49 25.59 -9.29
N GLY A 52 -60.53 24.95 -8.78
CA GLY A 52 -60.43 23.67 -8.05
C GLY A 52 -59.83 22.56 -8.92
N GLY A 53 -60.28 22.47 -10.20
CA GLY A 53 -59.71 21.51 -11.15
C GLY A 53 -58.23 21.75 -11.43
N LEU A 54 -57.81 23.00 -11.58
CA LEU A 54 -56.40 23.36 -11.75
C LEU A 54 -55.55 22.99 -10.51
N VAL A 55 -56.04 23.25 -9.31
CA VAL A 55 -55.34 22.86 -8.05
C VAL A 55 -55.20 21.36 -7.96
N VAL A 56 -56.24 20.59 -8.24
CA VAL A 56 -56.18 19.12 -8.26
C VAL A 56 -55.18 18.64 -9.32
N THR A 57 -55.26 19.16 -10.54
CA THR A 57 -54.36 18.80 -11.65
C THR A 57 -52.90 19.14 -11.28
N TYR A 58 -52.64 20.30 -10.70
CA TYR A 58 -51.33 20.71 -10.28
C TYR A 58 -50.81 19.85 -9.11
N SER A 59 -51.63 19.50 -8.14
CA SER A 59 -51.28 18.63 -7.04
C SER A 59 -50.93 17.22 -7.54
N THR A 60 -51.74 16.67 -8.44
CA THR A 60 -51.55 15.37 -9.07
C THR A 60 -50.26 15.35 -9.92
N TYR A 61 -50.00 16.44 -10.67
CA TYR A 61 -48.77 16.61 -11.46
C TYR A 61 -47.52 16.61 -10.55
N ARG A 62 -47.55 17.38 -9.46
CA ARG A 62 -46.47 17.38 -8.45
C ARG A 62 -46.28 16.04 -7.78
N GLN A 63 -47.36 15.33 -7.45
CA GLN A 63 -47.31 14.02 -6.85
C GLN A 63 -46.68 13.01 -7.82
N ASN A 64 -47.12 13.00 -9.07
CA ASN A 64 -46.53 12.15 -10.11
C ASN A 64 -45.03 12.40 -10.35
N GLN A 65 -44.57 13.65 -10.29
CA GLN A 65 -43.14 13.95 -10.37
C GLN A 65 -42.34 13.41 -9.18
N ARG A 66 -42.89 13.51 -7.97
CA ARG A 66 -42.24 12.92 -6.78
C ARG A 66 -42.20 11.41 -6.87
N ASP A 67 -43.31 10.78 -7.22
CA ASP A 67 -43.43 9.33 -7.37
C ASP A 67 -42.44 8.80 -8.46
N GLN A 68 -42.23 9.56 -9.55
CA GLN A 68 -41.24 9.21 -10.56
C GLN A 68 -39.79 9.35 -10.04
N ALA A 69 -39.52 10.39 -9.27
CA ALA A 69 -38.19 10.58 -8.65
C ALA A 69 -37.91 9.44 -7.63
N ASP A 70 -38.88 9.13 -6.77
CA ASP A 70 -38.75 8.07 -5.78
C ASP A 70 -38.58 6.69 -6.46
N ARG A 71 -39.30 6.40 -7.52
CA ARG A 71 -39.13 5.17 -8.32
C ARG A 71 -37.75 5.07 -8.96
N ARG A 72 -37.17 6.17 -9.46
CA ARG A 72 -35.79 6.17 -10.01
C ARG A 72 -34.77 5.85 -8.91
N ILE A 73 -34.89 6.50 -7.75
CA ILE A 73 -34.01 6.24 -6.60
C ILE A 73 -34.11 4.77 -6.17
N GLU A 74 -35.32 4.21 -6.11
CA GLU A 74 -35.53 2.81 -5.73
C GLU A 74 -34.99 1.84 -6.79
N GLN A 75 -35.15 2.14 -8.08
CA GLN A 75 -34.56 1.38 -9.17
C GLN A 75 -33.04 1.43 -9.13
N ASP A 76 -32.41 2.61 -8.96
CA ASP A 76 -30.97 2.75 -8.84
C ASP A 76 -30.44 2.00 -7.63
N ARG A 77 -31.16 2.04 -6.50
CA ARG A 77 -30.81 1.27 -5.30
C ARG A 77 -30.89 -0.24 -5.56
N SER A 78 -31.94 -0.71 -6.21
CA SER A 78 -32.12 -2.13 -6.52
C SER A 78 -31.06 -2.63 -7.51
N HIS A 79 -30.72 -1.84 -8.54
CA HIS A 79 -29.63 -2.16 -9.48
C HIS A 79 -28.29 -2.28 -8.77
N ARG A 80 -27.93 -1.32 -7.91
CA ARG A 80 -26.68 -1.40 -7.12
C ARG A 80 -26.64 -2.63 -6.20
N LEU A 81 -27.76 -2.98 -5.57
CA LEU A 81 -27.81 -4.18 -4.72
C LEU A 81 -27.63 -5.48 -5.51
N ILE A 82 -28.18 -5.55 -6.72
CA ILE A 82 -28.00 -6.69 -7.63
C ILE A 82 -26.54 -6.78 -8.07
N GLU A 83 -25.93 -5.67 -8.45
CA GLU A 83 -24.53 -5.57 -8.87
C GLU A 83 -23.57 -5.99 -7.76
N VAL A 84 -23.74 -5.45 -6.55
CA VAL A 84 -22.94 -5.83 -5.37
C VAL A 84 -23.08 -7.34 -5.07
N ARG A 85 -24.30 -7.86 -5.16
CA ARG A 85 -24.54 -9.30 -4.94
C ARG A 85 -23.84 -10.14 -6.01
N HIS A 86 -23.91 -9.74 -7.26
CA HIS A 86 -23.26 -10.44 -8.37
C HIS A 86 -21.73 -10.46 -8.21
N VAL A 87 -21.12 -9.33 -7.85
CA VAL A 87 -19.66 -9.23 -7.56
C VAL A 87 -19.29 -10.17 -6.41
N ASN A 88 -20.08 -10.19 -5.34
CA ASN A 88 -19.84 -11.09 -4.20
C ASN A 88 -19.97 -12.57 -4.59
N ASP A 89 -20.94 -12.93 -5.41
CA ASP A 89 -21.14 -14.32 -5.88
C ASP A 89 -19.95 -14.77 -6.74
N LEU A 90 -19.46 -13.91 -7.65
CA LEU A 90 -18.26 -14.18 -8.45
C LEU A 90 -17.01 -14.35 -7.58
N TYR A 91 -16.83 -13.46 -6.60
CA TYR A 91 -15.74 -13.53 -5.64
C TYR A 91 -15.76 -14.84 -4.85
N MET A 92 -16.89 -15.18 -4.24
CA MET A 92 -17.03 -16.42 -3.46
C MET A 92 -16.75 -17.68 -4.30
N LYS A 93 -17.25 -17.73 -5.54
CA LYS A 93 -16.98 -18.81 -6.47
C LYS A 93 -15.49 -18.92 -6.84
N ALA A 94 -14.81 -17.78 -7.07
CA ALA A 94 -13.39 -17.78 -7.38
C ALA A 94 -12.56 -18.25 -6.16
N VAL A 95 -12.90 -17.81 -4.94
CA VAL A 95 -12.23 -18.26 -3.71
C VAL A 95 -12.45 -19.77 -3.49
N GLU A 96 -13.66 -20.30 -3.72
CA GLU A 96 -13.95 -21.73 -3.65
C GLU A 96 -13.07 -22.51 -4.65
N GLN A 97 -12.98 -22.04 -5.90
CA GLN A 97 -12.14 -22.64 -6.94
C GLN A 97 -10.64 -22.56 -6.61
N LEU A 98 -10.18 -21.53 -5.91
CA LEU A 98 -8.79 -21.42 -5.47
C LEU A 98 -8.42 -22.51 -4.46
N GLY A 99 -9.38 -23.01 -3.69
CA GLY A 99 -9.23 -24.16 -2.79
C GLY A 99 -9.32 -25.54 -3.48
N HIS A 100 -9.52 -25.59 -4.81
CA HIS A 100 -9.71 -26.87 -5.52
C HIS A 100 -8.43 -27.70 -5.58
N ALA A 101 -8.56 -29.03 -5.56
CA ALA A 101 -7.43 -29.96 -5.62
C ALA A 101 -6.61 -29.82 -6.93
N GLN A 102 -7.28 -29.61 -8.06
CA GLN A 102 -6.65 -29.53 -9.37
C GLN A 102 -6.03 -28.16 -9.65
N ALA A 103 -4.74 -28.12 -10.01
CA ALA A 103 -4.01 -26.89 -10.33
C ALA A 103 -4.65 -26.06 -11.46
N PRO A 104 -5.16 -26.62 -12.57
CA PRO A 104 -5.82 -25.82 -13.62
C PRO A 104 -7.04 -25.04 -13.12
N VAL A 105 -7.80 -25.59 -12.16
CA VAL A 105 -8.96 -24.90 -11.56
C VAL A 105 -8.48 -23.73 -10.71
N ARG A 106 -7.42 -23.91 -9.90
CA ARG A 106 -6.81 -22.84 -9.11
C ARG A 106 -6.25 -21.74 -10.00
N LEU A 107 -5.60 -22.08 -11.12
CA LEU A 107 -5.12 -21.09 -12.09
C LEU A 107 -6.27 -20.24 -12.66
N GLY A 108 -7.37 -20.89 -13.07
CA GLY A 108 -8.57 -20.19 -13.53
C GLY A 108 -9.14 -19.25 -12.46
N ALA A 109 -9.13 -19.68 -11.20
CA ALA A 109 -9.57 -18.86 -10.06
C ALA A 109 -8.71 -17.61 -9.86
N LEU A 110 -7.37 -17.73 -9.96
CA LEU A 110 -6.44 -16.59 -9.85
C LEU A 110 -6.73 -15.53 -10.92
N TYR A 111 -6.90 -15.94 -12.19
CA TYR A 111 -7.24 -15.00 -13.26
C TYR A 111 -8.63 -14.39 -13.09
N SER A 112 -9.61 -15.17 -12.59
CA SER A 112 -10.95 -14.67 -12.31
C SER A 112 -10.94 -13.61 -11.20
N LEU A 113 -10.15 -13.81 -10.14
CA LEU A 113 -9.95 -12.83 -9.07
C LEU A 113 -9.29 -11.56 -9.59
N ALA A 114 -8.22 -11.69 -10.39
CA ALA A 114 -7.54 -10.52 -10.99
C ALA A 114 -8.49 -9.71 -11.89
N GLN A 115 -9.30 -10.39 -12.71
CA GLN A 115 -10.28 -9.76 -13.59
C GLN A 115 -11.40 -9.06 -12.79
N LEU A 116 -11.85 -9.68 -11.70
CA LEU A 116 -12.83 -9.08 -10.79
C LEU A 116 -12.28 -7.80 -10.12
N ALA A 117 -11.03 -7.84 -9.64
CA ALA A 117 -10.37 -6.68 -9.04
C ALA A 117 -10.09 -5.57 -10.07
N GLN A 118 -9.82 -5.93 -11.34
CA GLN A 118 -9.65 -4.98 -12.43
C GLN A 118 -10.94 -4.22 -12.70
N ALA A 119 -12.07 -4.92 -12.78
CA ALA A 119 -13.40 -4.33 -13.03
C ALA A 119 -14.00 -3.64 -11.79
N ASN A 120 -13.49 -3.90 -10.58
CA ASN A 120 -14.07 -3.41 -9.33
C ASN A 120 -12.97 -2.84 -8.41
N LEU A 121 -12.73 -1.53 -8.51
CA LEU A 121 -11.68 -0.84 -7.76
C LEU A 121 -11.71 -1.11 -6.25
N GLY A 122 -12.91 -1.16 -5.67
CA GLY A 122 -13.09 -1.44 -4.23
C GLY A 122 -12.72 -2.87 -3.81
N GLN A 123 -12.53 -3.78 -4.75
CA GLN A 123 -12.15 -5.18 -4.47
C GLN A 123 -10.65 -5.45 -4.63
N ARG A 124 -9.87 -4.48 -5.13
CA ARG A 124 -8.43 -4.66 -5.41
C ARG A 124 -7.66 -5.13 -4.17
N GLN A 125 -7.79 -4.43 -3.04
CA GLN A 125 -7.12 -4.83 -1.80
C GLN A 125 -7.60 -6.21 -1.33
N THR A 126 -8.91 -6.47 -1.33
CA THR A 126 -9.47 -7.77 -0.92
C THR A 126 -8.92 -8.94 -1.75
N VAL A 127 -8.81 -8.75 -3.07
CA VAL A 127 -8.23 -9.78 -3.95
C VAL A 127 -6.73 -9.95 -3.68
N VAL A 128 -5.99 -8.86 -3.49
CA VAL A 128 -4.57 -8.93 -3.10
C VAL A 128 -4.40 -9.68 -1.78
N ASP A 129 -5.26 -9.43 -0.80
CA ASP A 129 -5.24 -10.13 0.49
C ASP A 129 -5.46 -11.65 0.31
N VAL A 130 -6.36 -12.05 -0.58
CA VAL A 130 -6.58 -13.48 -0.93
C VAL A 130 -5.35 -14.08 -1.60
N LEU A 131 -4.73 -13.39 -2.56
CA LEU A 131 -3.50 -13.86 -3.21
C LEU A 131 -2.36 -13.99 -2.19
N CYS A 132 -2.20 -13.02 -1.30
CA CYS A 132 -1.23 -13.07 -0.20
C CYS A 132 -1.53 -14.23 0.75
N ALA A 133 -2.79 -14.43 1.15
CA ALA A 133 -3.20 -15.54 1.99
C ALA A 133 -2.89 -16.89 1.33
N TYR A 134 -3.13 -17.03 0.03
CA TYR A 134 -2.76 -18.22 -0.73
C TYR A 134 -1.23 -18.45 -0.71
N LEU A 135 -0.42 -17.40 -0.90
CA LEU A 135 1.04 -17.48 -0.86
C LEU A 135 1.59 -17.78 0.56
N ARG A 136 0.85 -17.45 1.61
CA ARG A 136 1.20 -17.81 3.00
C ARG A 136 0.85 -19.25 3.38
N MET A 137 0.05 -19.95 2.58
CA MET A 137 -0.21 -21.37 2.86
C MET A 137 1.10 -22.16 2.83
N PRO A 138 1.26 -23.16 3.72
CA PRO A 138 2.47 -23.97 3.79
C PRO A 138 2.84 -24.54 2.42
N TYR A 139 4.08 -24.35 2.03
CA TYR A 139 4.67 -24.87 0.81
C TYR A 139 6.09 -25.31 1.10
N SER A 140 6.43 -26.55 0.77
CA SER A 140 7.78 -27.08 0.98
C SER A 140 8.47 -27.24 -0.38
N LEU A 141 9.69 -26.74 -0.47
CA LEU A 141 10.59 -26.97 -1.59
C LEU A 141 11.30 -28.35 -1.51
N ALA A 142 10.95 -29.15 -0.51
CA ALA A 142 11.60 -30.44 -0.28
C ALA A 142 11.49 -31.39 -1.46
N ASP A 143 12.58 -32.06 -1.79
CA ASP A 143 12.65 -33.08 -2.83
C ASP A 143 11.67 -34.23 -2.52
N SER A 144 10.64 -34.29 -3.32
CA SER A 144 9.62 -35.34 -3.19
C SER A 144 10.17 -36.67 -3.69
N ALA A 145 10.07 -37.69 -2.86
CA ALA A 145 10.66 -39.00 -3.16
C ALA A 145 10.02 -39.77 -4.33
N THR A 146 8.78 -39.40 -4.70
CA THR A 146 8.03 -40.13 -5.77
C THR A 146 7.78 -39.23 -6.99
N PRO A 147 7.72 -39.81 -8.21
CA PRO A 147 7.40 -39.07 -9.43
C PRO A 147 6.06 -38.32 -9.37
N ALA A 148 5.02 -38.92 -8.78
CA ALA A 148 3.70 -38.33 -8.63
C ALA A 148 3.73 -37.10 -7.71
N ALA A 149 4.47 -37.17 -6.58
CA ALA A 149 4.62 -36.06 -5.69
C ALA A 149 5.46 -34.90 -6.30
N LYS A 150 6.44 -35.25 -7.17
CA LYS A 150 7.18 -34.22 -7.94
C LYS A 150 6.28 -33.48 -8.91
N GLU A 151 5.40 -34.19 -9.61
CA GLU A 151 4.43 -33.61 -10.55
C GLU A 151 3.43 -32.69 -9.81
N GLU A 152 2.87 -33.14 -8.69
CA GLU A 152 1.98 -32.34 -7.86
C GLU A 152 2.67 -31.08 -7.36
N HIS A 153 3.94 -31.21 -6.91
CA HIS A 153 4.76 -30.11 -6.45
C HIS A 153 5.00 -29.08 -7.58
N ALA A 154 5.36 -29.55 -8.79
CA ALA A 154 5.57 -28.68 -9.95
C ALA A 154 4.29 -27.93 -10.33
N GLN A 155 3.13 -28.60 -10.28
CA GLN A 155 1.83 -27.96 -10.53
C GLN A 155 1.50 -26.91 -9.46
N GLN A 156 1.77 -27.20 -8.20
CA GLN A 156 1.56 -26.26 -7.10
C GLN A 156 2.48 -25.02 -7.22
N LEU A 157 3.74 -25.24 -7.60
CA LEU A 157 4.69 -24.16 -7.88
C LEU A 157 4.17 -23.24 -8.99
N GLN A 158 3.65 -23.81 -10.10
CA GLN A 158 3.09 -23.00 -11.18
C GLN A 158 1.93 -22.11 -10.75
N VAL A 159 1.06 -22.59 -9.86
CA VAL A 159 -0.04 -21.78 -9.31
C VAL A 159 0.52 -20.62 -8.47
N ARG A 160 1.52 -20.90 -7.62
CA ARG A 160 2.16 -19.86 -6.77
C ARG A 160 2.89 -18.80 -7.60
N LEU A 161 3.68 -19.25 -8.59
CA LEU A 161 4.35 -18.34 -9.53
C LEU A 161 3.35 -17.48 -10.32
N THR A 162 2.17 -18.03 -10.65
CA THR A 162 1.11 -17.27 -11.30
C THR A 162 0.53 -16.22 -10.36
N ALA A 163 0.30 -16.55 -9.08
CA ALA A 163 -0.15 -15.57 -8.08
C ALA A 163 0.87 -14.43 -7.90
N GLN A 164 2.18 -14.76 -7.82
CA GLN A 164 3.25 -13.75 -7.75
C GLN A 164 3.28 -12.86 -8.99
N ARG A 165 3.17 -13.45 -10.21
CA ARG A 165 3.15 -12.66 -11.47
C ARG A 165 1.94 -11.75 -11.57
N LEU A 166 0.76 -12.18 -11.10
CA LEU A 166 -0.42 -11.33 -11.07
C LEU A 166 -0.22 -10.13 -10.12
N LEU A 167 0.34 -10.37 -8.93
CA LEU A 167 0.69 -9.29 -8.02
C LEU A 167 1.71 -8.33 -8.68
N ALA A 168 2.81 -8.86 -9.25
CA ALA A 168 3.81 -8.04 -9.92
C ALA A 168 3.22 -7.23 -11.08
N GLY A 169 2.34 -7.84 -11.88
CA GLY A 169 1.70 -7.18 -13.03
C GLY A 169 0.84 -5.97 -12.64
N HIS A 170 0.33 -5.92 -11.42
CA HIS A 170 -0.52 -4.83 -10.95
C HIS A 170 0.14 -3.90 -9.92
N LEU A 171 1.25 -4.31 -9.32
CA LEU A 171 1.89 -3.55 -8.24
C LEU A 171 3.28 -3.03 -8.60
N CYS A 172 3.88 -3.47 -9.72
CA CYS A 172 5.17 -3.00 -10.17
C CYS A 172 5.02 -1.95 -11.27
N LEU A 173 5.78 -0.88 -11.16
CA LEU A 173 5.96 0.14 -12.18
C LEU A 173 7.18 -0.24 -13.06
N PRO A 174 7.32 0.35 -14.26
CA PRO A 174 8.52 0.19 -15.07
C PRO A 174 9.79 0.52 -14.27
N ARG A 175 10.86 -0.23 -14.52
CA ARG A 175 12.13 -0.13 -13.75
C ARG A 175 12.82 1.24 -13.81
N ASP A 176 12.49 2.04 -14.82
CA ASP A 176 13.02 3.39 -15.05
C ASP A 176 12.22 4.51 -14.37
N VAL A 177 11.12 4.15 -13.69
CA VAL A 177 10.29 5.11 -12.97
C VAL A 177 11.00 5.56 -11.69
N SER A 178 11.12 6.88 -11.51
CA SER A 178 11.70 7.45 -10.30
C SER A 178 10.79 7.29 -9.09
N ALA A 179 11.34 7.34 -7.86
CA ALA A 179 10.53 7.32 -6.63
C ALA A 179 9.51 8.46 -6.57
N ALA A 180 9.84 9.64 -7.15
CA ALA A 180 8.90 10.77 -7.23
C ALA A 180 7.74 10.48 -8.19
N ASP A 181 7.99 9.78 -9.29
CA ASP A 181 6.96 9.34 -10.23
C ASP A 181 6.13 8.20 -9.65
N ALA A 182 6.74 7.28 -8.90
CA ALA A 182 6.05 6.27 -8.12
C ALA A 182 5.08 6.91 -7.10
N GLY A 183 5.50 7.98 -6.42
CA GLY A 183 4.64 8.77 -5.53
C GLY A 183 3.44 9.38 -6.27
N ARG A 184 3.64 9.92 -7.46
CA ARG A 184 2.54 10.42 -8.30
C ARG A 184 1.60 9.31 -8.75
N ALA A 185 2.12 8.14 -9.10
CA ALA A 185 1.30 6.99 -9.47
C ALA A 185 0.43 6.49 -8.31
N GLN A 186 0.95 6.50 -7.07
CA GLN A 186 0.20 6.14 -5.87
C GLN A 186 -0.91 7.14 -5.51
N GLN A 187 -0.73 8.42 -5.85
CA GLN A 187 -1.72 9.48 -5.57
C GLN A 187 -2.78 9.62 -6.67
N ARG A 188 -2.62 8.93 -7.80
CA ARG A 188 -3.60 8.97 -8.90
C ARG A 188 -4.93 8.40 -8.45
N VAL A 189 -6.03 9.02 -8.93
CA VAL A 189 -7.35 8.40 -8.83
C VAL A 189 -7.35 7.14 -9.68
N ALA A 190 -7.59 5.99 -9.05
CA ALA A 190 -7.60 4.70 -9.73
C ALA A 190 -8.73 4.62 -10.77
N SER A 191 -8.44 4.00 -11.92
CA SER A 191 -9.39 3.70 -12.99
C SER A 191 -9.42 2.20 -13.28
N GLU A 192 -10.53 1.73 -13.84
CA GLU A 192 -10.66 0.33 -14.30
C GLU A 192 -9.70 0.02 -15.46
N ASP A 193 -9.31 1.04 -16.24
CA ASP A 193 -8.36 0.90 -17.35
C ASP A 193 -6.89 0.86 -16.87
N ASP A 194 -6.61 1.22 -15.61
CA ASP A 194 -5.25 1.25 -15.08
C ASP A 194 -4.75 -0.15 -14.79
N VAL A 195 -3.64 -0.54 -15.41
CA VAL A 195 -2.95 -1.81 -15.11
C VAL A 195 -2.36 -1.76 -13.69
N PHE A 196 -1.73 -0.64 -13.31
CA PHE A 196 -1.19 -0.43 -11.98
C PHE A 196 -2.30 -0.10 -10.97
N TRP A 197 -2.27 -0.80 -9.82
CA TRP A 197 -3.23 -0.61 -8.73
C TRP A 197 -2.61 0.22 -7.60
N PRO A 198 -2.92 1.53 -7.52
CA PRO A 198 -2.45 2.35 -6.42
C PRO A 198 -3.15 2.02 -5.09
N GLY A 199 -2.53 2.39 -3.98
CA GLY A 199 -3.13 2.32 -2.66
C GLY A 199 -3.14 0.92 -2.03
N ILE A 200 -2.34 -0.02 -2.55
CA ILE A 200 -2.29 -1.41 -2.08
C ILE A 200 -1.21 -1.60 -1.01
N SER A 201 -1.52 -2.46 -0.04
CA SER A 201 -0.58 -3.01 0.94
C SER A 201 -0.49 -4.53 0.82
N LEU A 202 0.68 -5.09 1.16
CA LEU A 202 0.95 -6.54 1.10
C LEU A 202 1.17 -7.12 2.50
N ASP A 203 0.57 -8.27 2.79
CA ASP A 203 0.92 -9.10 3.93
C ASP A 203 1.32 -10.50 3.46
N LEU A 204 2.62 -10.71 3.35
CA LEU A 204 3.26 -11.96 2.97
C LEU A 204 4.03 -12.58 4.15
N THR A 205 3.58 -12.33 5.37
CA THR A 205 4.16 -12.88 6.61
C THR A 205 4.24 -14.40 6.54
N GLY A 206 5.45 -14.95 6.68
CA GLY A 206 5.70 -16.39 6.66
C GLY A 206 5.49 -17.07 5.31
N ALA A 207 5.30 -16.30 4.22
CA ALA A 207 5.12 -16.87 2.88
C ALA A 207 6.39 -17.57 2.40
N SER A 208 6.23 -18.63 1.60
CA SER A 208 7.31 -19.24 0.83
C SER A 208 7.23 -18.72 -0.61
N LEU A 209 8.20 -17.92 -1.02
CA LEU A 209 8.26 -17.21 -2.29
C LEU A 209 9.42 -17.76 -3.12
N VAL A 210 9.20 -18.00 -4.41
CA VAL A 210 10.19 -18.59 -5.31
C VAL A 210 10.36 -17.67 -6.50
N ASP A 211 11.60 -17.37 -6.91
CA ASP A 211 11.90 -16.44 -8.00
C ASP A 211 11.06 -15.16 -7.87
N PHE A 212 11.24 -14.45 -6.74
CA PHE A 212 10.39 -13.33 -6.41
C PHE A 212 10.86 -12.05 -7.14
N GLU A 213 10.33 -11.84 -8.33
CA GLU A 213 10.69 -10.70 -9.18
C GLU A 213 9.67 -9.56 -9.06
N PHE A 214 9.99 -8.58 -8.23
CA PHE A 214 9.18 -7.40 -7.95
C PHE A 214 9.95 -6.08 -8.19
N ALA A 215 10.73 -6.05 -9.26
CA ALA A 215 11.40 -4.82 -9.67
C ALA A 215 10.36 -3.71 -9.94
N GLY A 216 10.60 -2.52 -9.39
CA GLY A 216 9.67 -1.40 -9.50
C GLY A 216 8.37 -1.57 -8.69
N LEU A 217 8.31 -2.49 -7.71
CA LEU A 217 7.19 -2.59 -6.77
C LEU A 217 6.88 -1.21 -6.18
N SER A 218 5.59 -0.86 -6.13
CA SER A 218 5.15 0.41 -5.58
C SER A 218 3.90 0.17 -4.73
N VAL A 219 4.06 0.22 -3.40
CA VAL A 219 2.99 -0.14 -2.44
C VAL A 219 2.96 0.83 -1.25
N LEU A 220 1.81 0.95 -0.59
CA LEU A 220 1.71 1.74 0.64
C LEU A 220 2.55 1.16 1.76
N GLY A 221 2.59 -0.16 1.88
CA GLY A 221 3.42 -0.86 2.82
C GLY A 221 3.44 -2.35 2.51
N ALA A 222 4.43 -3.06 3.02
CA ALA A 222 4.53 -4.51 2.84
C ALA A 222 5.13 -5.19 4.06
N VAL A 223 4.61 -6.35 4.41
CA VAL A 223 5.13 -7.19 5.50
C VAL A 223 5.53 -8.54 4.92
N PHE A 224 6.82 -8.84 5.03
CA PHE A 224 7.47 -10.10 4.65
C PHE A 224 8.10 -10.77 5.88
N ASP A 225 7.60 -10.49 7.08
CA ASP A 225 8.16 -11.03 8.30
C ASP A 225 8.18 -12.56 8.26
N ARG A 226 9.34 -13.17 8.54
CA ARG A 226 9.55 -14.63 8.49
C ARG A 226 9.23 -15.26 7.12
N ALA A 227 9.14 -14.48 6.06
CA ALA A 227 9.01 -15.02 4.71
C ALA A 227 10.31 -15.72 4.28
N LYS A 228 10.16 -16.75 3.46
CA LYS A 228 11.27 -17.49 2.87
C LYS A 228 11.32 -17.19 1.38
N PHE A 229 12.39 -16.59 0.96
CA PHE A 229 12.68 -16.29 -0.44
C PHE A 229 13.65 -17.34 -0.97
N ALA A 230 13.14 -18.24 -1.78
CA ALA A 230 13.94 -19.27 -2.43
C ALA A 230 14.28 -18.83 -3.86
N ALA A 231 15.50 -19.05 -4.26
CA ALA A 231 16.09 -18.52 -5.48
C ALA A 231 16.18 -16.99 -5.50
N SER A 232 16.46 -16.38 -6.64
CA SER A 232 16.71 -14.93 -6.76
C SER A 232 15.52 -14.10 -6.31
N THR A 233 15.80 -13.00 -5.62
CA THR A 233 14.80 -12.06 -5.11
C THR A 233 15.13 -10.65 -5.57
N ILE A 234 14.24 -10.03 -6.34
CA ILE A 234 14.51 -8.74 -6.98
C ILE A 234 13.50 -7.69 -6.54
N PHE A 235 13.99 -6.67 -5.84
CA PHE A 235 13.28 -5.46 -5.46
C PHE A 235 13.92 -4.20 -6.06
N THR A 236 14.65 -4.33 -7.16
CA THR A 236 15.33 -3.18 -7.80
C THR A 236 14.34 -2.05 -8.09
N GLY A 237 14.64 -0.85 -7.58
CA GLY A 237 13.78 0.33 -7.75
C GLY A 237 12.42 0.25 -7.08
N ALA A 238 12.20 -0.72 -6.17
CA ALA A 238 10.97 -0.81 -5.40
C ALA A 238 10.77 0.43 -4.52
N THR A 239 9.51 0.82 -4.29
CA THR A 239 9.15 1.94 -3.42
C THR A 239 8.11 1.51 -2.39
N PHE A 240 8.48 1.58 -1.14
CA PHE A 240 7.63 1.34 0.02
C PHE A 240 7.31 2.69 0.67
N PHE A 241 6.06 3.17 0.54
CA PHE A 241 5.64 4.48 1.05
C PHE A 241 5.43 4.51 2.56
N GLY A 242 5.12 3.38 3.17
CA GLY A 242 4.98 3.20 4.60
C GLY A 242 5.91 2.12 5.12
N PHE A 243 5.45 1.35 6.09
CA PHE A 243 6.22 0.30 6.73
C PHE A 243 6.65 -0.81 5.76
N ALA A 244 7.93 -1.21 5.85
CA ALA A 244 8.50 -2.35 5.13
C ALA A 244 9.10 -3.35 6.15
N GLY A 245 8.40 -4.44 6.41
CA GLY A 245 8.79 -5.47 7.38
C GLY A 245 9.42 -6.68 6.70
N PHE A 246 10.64 -7.04 7.12
CA PHE A 246 11.39 -8.22 6.70
C PHE A 246 11.97 -8.96 7.91
N ARG A 247 11.37 -8.77 9.09
CA ARG A 247 11.88 -9.34 10.34
C ARG A 247 11.95 -10.86 10.29
N GLY A 248 13.16 -11.41 10.49
CA GLY A 248 13.38 -12.85 10.44
C GLY A 248 13.14 -13.48 9.07
N ALA A 249 13.09 -12.70 8.00
CA ALA A 249 13.02 -13.21 6.63
C ALA A 249 14.31 -13.94 6.25
N SER A 250 14.20 -14.98 5.40
CA SER A 250 15.37 -15.66 4.85
C SER A 250 15.43 -15.52 3.35
N PHE A 251 16.60 -15.15 2.84
CA PHE A 251 16.91 -15.07 1.42
C PHE A 251 17.96 -16.14 1.10
N ASP A 252 17.52 -17.19 0.41
CA ASP A 252 18.34 -18.40 0.20
C ASP A 252 19.32 -18.27 -0.96
N GLU A 253 19.21 -17.19 -1.76
CA GLU A 253 20.14 -16.75 -2.80
C GLU A 253 20.31 -15.24 -2.75
N GLU A 254 20.71 -14.60 -3.86
CA GLU A 254 20.89 -13.16 -3.96
C GLU A 254 19.56 -12.40 -3.78
N ALA A 255 19.61 -11.36 -2.94
CA ALA A 255 18.52 -10.43 -2.71
C ALA A 255 18.91 -9.00 -3.15
N VAL A 256 18.27 -8.49 -4.21
CA VAL A 256 18.63 -7.21 -4.83
C VAL A 256 17.62 -6.13 -4.49
N PHE A 257 18.03 -5.17 -3.66
CA PHE A 257 17.28 -3.97 -3.29
C PHE A 257 17.90 -2.70 -3.89
N ASP A 258 18.67 -2.84 -4.96
CA ASP A 258 19.35 -1.70 -5.60
C ASP A 258 18.35 -0.62 -6.01
N LYS A 259 18.67 0.64 -5.69
CA LYS A 259 17.81 1.81 -5.95
C LYS A 259 16.42 1.73 -5.32
N ALA A 260 16.20 0.80 -4.40
CA ALA A 260 14.93 0.76 -3.66
C ALA A 260 14.77 1.99 -2.75
N THR A 261 13.53 2.44 -2.57
CA THR A 261 13.18 3.57 -1.71
C THR A 261 12.25 3.10 -0.60
N PHE A 262 12.70 3.28 0.62
CA PHE A 262 11.95 3.00 1.85
C PHE A 262 11.59 4.34 2.49
N ALA A 263 10.37 4.81 2.26
CA ALA A 263 9.93 6.11 2.77
C ALA A 263 9.52 6.06 4.25
N GLY A 264 9.04 4.92 4.74
CA GLY A 264 8.73 4.69 6.14
C GLY A 264 9.74 3.78 6.83
N HIS A 265 9.43 3.43 8.08
CA HIS A 265 10.25 2.52 8.88
C HIS A 265 10.50 1.19 8.19
N THR A 266 11.74 0.71 8.25
CA THR A 266 12.15 -0.55 7.60
C THR A 266 12.78 -1.49 8.62
N ASP A 267 12.29 -2.73 8.70
CA ASP A 267 12.69 -3.70 9.72
C ASP A 267 13.28 -4.98 9.10
N PHE A 268 14.59 -5.11 9.12
CA PHE A 268 15.34 -6.31 8.72
C PHE A 268 15.88 -7.09 9.93
N ARG A 269 15.37 -6.86 11.14
CA ARG A 269 15.89 -7.52 12.35
C ARG A 269 15.84 -9.03 12.25
N GLY A 270 16.99 -9.67 12.52
CA GLY A 270 17.13 -11.12 12.46
C GLY A 270 16.95 -11.71 11.05
N ALA A 271 16.93 -10.90 10.00
CA ALA A 271 16.89 -11.39 8.62
C ALA A 271 18.21 -12.11 8.26
N THR A 272 18.13 -13.12 7.41
CA THR A 272 19.29 -13.87 6.93
C THR A 272 19.39 -13.76 5.43
N PHE A 273 20.54 -13.30 4.95
CA PHE A 273 20.86 -13.15 3.52
C PHE A 273 22.01 -14.07 3.16
N VAL A 274 21.93 -14.74 2.02
CA VAL A 274 23.10 -15.36 1.41
C VAL A 274 23.96 -14.22 0.82
N GLU A 275 23.45 -13.46 -0.13
CA GLU A 275 24.09 -12.30 -0.70
C GLU A 275 23.07 -11.16 -0.84
N ALA A 276 23.47 -9.90 -0.64
CA ALA A 276 22.51 -8.80 -0.68
C ALA A 276 23.08 -7.54 -1.36
N GLY A 277 22.27 -6.96 -2.26
CA GLY A 277 22.54 -5.67 -2.89
C GLY A 277 21.59 -4.59 -2.40
N PHE A 278 22.15 -3.47 -1.94
CA PHE A 278 21.43 -2.26 -1.56
C PHE A 278 22.05 -1.02 -2.22
N VAL A 279 22.70 -1.20 -3.36
CA VAL A 279 23.40 -0.11 -4.05
C VAL A 279 22.44 1.03 -4.38
N SER A 280 22.77 2.23 -3.92
CA SER A 280 21.93 3.43 -4.09
C SER A 280 20.53 3.31 -3.48
N ALA A 281 20.28 2.38 -2.54
CA ALA A 281 19.04 2.32 -1.81
C ALA A 281 18.87 3.57 -0.91
N ALA A 282 17.61 4.02 -0.73
CA ALA A 282 17.29 5.19 0.08
C ALA A 282 16.32 4.83 1.22
N PHE A 283 16.78 4.96 2.45
CA PHE A 283 15.98 4.83 3.67
C PHE A 283 15.70 6.24 4.20
N HIS A 284 14.46 6.72 4.03
CA HIS A 284 14.10 8.08 4.46
C HIS A 284 13.80 8.18 5.95
N ASP A 285 13.41 7.08 6.57
CA ASP A 285 13.17 6.94 8.00
C ASP A 285 14.15 5.91 8.60
N GLY A 286 13.94 5.49 9.85
CA GLY A 286 14.80 4.52 10.52
C GLY A 286 14.81 3.15 9.84
N VAL A 287 16.00 2.52 9.81
CA VAL A 287 16.17 1.14 9.37
C VAL A 287 16.90 0.32 10.43
N TRP A 288 16.40 -0.88 10.68
CA TRP A 288 16.93 -1.81 11.67
C TRP A 288 17.38 -3.10 11.01
N PHE A 289 18.68 -3.40 11.17
CA PHE A 289 19.32 -4.66 10.79
C PHE A 289 19.78 -5.47 12.01
N ASP A 290 19.34 -5.12 13.22
CA ASP A 290 19.79 -5.81 14.44
C ASP A 290 19.72 -7.32 14.30
N GLU A 291 20.79 -8.02 14.69
CA GLU A 291 20.89 -9.47 14.64
C GLU A 291 20.74 -10.06 13.21
N ALA A 292 20.77 -9.25 12.17
CA ALA A 292 20.77 -9.77 10.80
C ALA A 292 22.10 -10.48 10.47
N VAL A 293 22.01 -11.45 9.56
CA VAL A 293 23.17 -12.25 9.15
C VAL A 293 23.35 -12.16 7.63
N PHE A 294 24.50 -11.69 7.20
CA PHE A 294 24.95 -11.74 5.81
C PHE A 294 25.99 -12.86 5.67
N LYS A 295 25.62 -13.96 5.00
CA LYS A 295 26.46 -15.17 4.90
C LYS A 295 27.61 -15.01 3.94
N VAL A 296 27.39 -14.25 2.87
CA VAL A 296 28.36 -13.91 1.85
C VAL A 296 28.46 -12.38 1.83
N ASP A 297 28.47 -11.73 0.69
CA ASP A 297 28.71 -10.30 0.58
C ASP A 297 27.41 -9.47 0.74
N VAL A 298 27.56 -8.26 1.29
CA VAL A 298 26.53 -7.23 1.23
C VAL A 298 27.09 -5.94 0.66
N ASN A 299 26.41 -5.41 -0.36
CA ASN A 299 26.80 -4.17 -0.99
C ASN A 299 25.80 -3.05 -0.65
N LEU A 300 26.23 -2.13 0.21
CA LEU A 300 25.47 -0.95 0.63
C LEU A 300 26.05 0.35 0.05
N ALA A 301 26.86 0.25 -1.02
CA ALA A 301 27.51 1.42 -1.62
C ALA A 301 26.48 2.43 -2.13
N TYR A 302 26.79 3.71 -1.97
CA TYR A 302 25.96 4.85 -2.36
C TYR A 302 24.57 4.89 -1.70
N SER A 303 24.30 4.02 -0.72
CA SER A 303 23.01 4.04 0.03
C SER A 303 22.88 5.30 0.88
N ARG A 304 21.64 5.68 1.20
CA ARG A 304 21.33 6.90 1.95
C ARG A 304 20.40 6.57 3.13
N TYR A 305 20.79 7.00 4.31
CA TYR A 305 20.08 6.80 5.56
C TYR A 305 19.65 8.14 6.10
N GLY A 306 18.34 8.46 5.97
CA GLY A 306 17.74 9.72 6.43
C GLY A 306 17.43 9.73 7.93
N GLY A 307 17.17 8.57 8.52
CA GLY A 307 16.98 8.35 9.94
C GLY A 307 18.04 7.44 10.53
N TYR A 308 17.81 6.90 11.73
CA TYR A 308 18.73 5.98 12.40
C TYR A 308 18.96 4.74 11.57
N ALA A 309 20.24 4.34 11.44
CA ALA A 309 20.66 3.09 10.80
C ALA A 309 21.25 2.16 11.86
N VAL A 310 20.52 1.12 12.21
CA VAL A 310 20.90 0.23 13.33
C VAL A 310 21.39 -1.10 12.79
N PHE A 311 22.69 -1.38 12.99
CA PHE A 311 23.39 -2.62 12.64
C PHE A 311 23.93 -3.32 13.88
N SER A 312 23.24 -3.20 15.01
CA SER A 312 23.69 -3.79 16.26
C SER A 312 23.64 -5.32 16.19
N LYS A 313 24.70 -6.00 16.63
CA LYS A 313 24.83 -7.46 16.61
C LYS A 313 24.71 -8.09 15.22
N VAL A 314 24.84 -7.31 14.15
CA VAL A 314 24.86 -7.85 12.79
C VAL A 314 26.10 -8.70 12.59
N THR A 315 25.94 -9.80 11.86
CA THR A 315 27.05 -10.67 11.47
C THR A 315 27.30 -10.56 9.98
N PHE A 316 28.45 -10.01 9.60
CA PHE A 316 28.98 -9.97 8.24
C PHE A 316 30.01 -11.08 8.11
N ASN A 317 29.64 -12.25 7.57
CA ASN A 317 30.56 -13.36 7.35
C ASN A 317 31.43 -13.15 6.11
N GLY A 318 30.90 -12.46 5.09
CA GLY A 318 31.60 -12.02 3.90
C GLY A 318 31.91 -10.53 3.88
N GLY A 319 32.06 -9.97 2.69
CA GLY A 319 32.37 -8.56 2.50
C GLY A 319 31.21 -7.64 2.85
N ALA A 320 31.51 -6.51 3.46
CA ALA A 320 30.56 -5.46 3.81
C ALA A 320 31.00 -4.11 3.25
N TRP A 321 30.34 -3.69 2.15
CA TRP A 321 30.76 -2.55 1.36
C TRP A 321 29.83 -1.36 1.59
N PHE A 322 30.32 -0.31 2.29
CA PHE A 322 29.60 0.92 2.61
C PHE A 322 30.15 2.13 1.85
N ASP A 323 30.82 1.90 0.71
CA ASP A 323 31.47 2.97 -0.04
C ASP A 323 30.47 4.06 -0.46
N MET A 324 30.82 5.32 -0.17
CA MET A 324 29.98 6.47 -0.46
C MET A 324 28.56 6.41 0.18
N ALA A 325 28.33 5.52 1.16
CA ALA A 325 27.11 5.49 1.95
C ALA A 325 27.00 6.77 2.78
N ARG A 326 25.76 7.33 2.86
CA ARG A 326 25.51 8.59 3.56
C ARG A 326 24.54 8.38 4.71
N PHE A 327 25.01 8.58 5.92
CA PHE A 327 24.24 8.57 7.14
C PHE A 327 23.98 10.01 7.55
N ILE A 328 22.68 10.43 7.55
CA ILE A 328 22.28 11.80 7.94
C ILE A 328 22.16 11.87 9.46
N ASP A 329 21.54 10.87 10.06
CA ASP A 329 21.56 10.64 11.49
C ASP A 329 22.65 9.63 11.85
N SER A 330 22.76 9.25 13.14
CA SER A 330 23.76 8.32 13.61
C SER A 330 23.55 6.89 13.11
N ALA A 331 24.66 6.20 12.82
CA ALA A 331 24.69 4.77 12.57
C ALA A 331 25.28 4.03 13.79
N THR A 332 24.73 2.87 14.14
CA THR A 332 25.32 2.04 15.19
C THR A 332 25.63 0.64 14.68
N PHE A 333 26.85 0.18 14.98
CA PHE A 333 27.39 -1.15 14.72
C PHE A 333 27.80 -1.83 16.03
N GLU A 334 27.10 -1.53 17.13
CA GLU A 334 27.40 -2.08 18.45
C GLU A 334 27.35 -3.61 18.43
N GLU A 335 28.41 -4.24 18.97
CA GLU A 335 28.54 -5.70 18.99
C GLU A 335 28.45 -6.37 17.61
N ALA A 336 28.56 -5.62 16.50
CA ALA A 336 28.60 -6.19 15.15
C ALA A 336 29.85 -7.05 14.95
N THR A 337 29.77 -8.07 14.12
CA THR A 337 30.89 -8.98 13.81
C THR A 337 31.22 -8.88 12.31
N PHE A 338 32.50 -8.63 12.00
CA PHE A 338 33.02 -8.53 10.64
C PHE A 338 34.06 -9.63 10.41
N SER A 339 33.81 -10.53 9.45
CA SER A 339 34.74 -11.63 9.12
C SER A 339 35.39 -11.48 7.75
N GLY A 340 34.71 -10.86 6.77
CA GLY A 340 35.24 -10.63 5.42
C GLY A 340 35.94 -9.28 5.24
N GLY A 341 36.02 -8.83 3.98
CA GLY A 341 36.45 -7.49 3.61
C GLY A 341 35.49 -6.42 4.10
N VAL A 342 35.98 -5.22 4.34
CA VAL A 342 35.16 -4.10 4.79
C VAL A 342 35.62 -2.83 4.15
N SER A 343 34.71 -2.04 3.60
CA SER A 343 35.03 -0.70 3.10
C SER A 343 34.00 0.33 3.54
N PHE A 344 34.51 1.46 4.04
CA PHE A 344 33.77 2.66 4.42
C PHE A 344 34.33 3.91 3.71
N GLN A 345 34.80 3.77 2.48
CA GLN A 345 35.30 4.93 1.73
C GLN A 345 34.19 5.98 1.56
N SER A 346 34.41 7.18 2.06
CA SER A 346 33.43 8.26 1.99
C SER A 346 34.10 9.62 1.99
N ASP A 347 33.54 10.56 1.21
CA ASP A 347 33.96 11.96 1.21
C ASP A 347 33.47 12.74 2.43
N THR A 348 32.55 12.14 3.22
CA THR A 348 31.95 12.76 4.40
C THR A 348 32.29 12.00 5.66
N PRO A 349 32.54 12.69 6.80
CA PRO A 349 32.75 12.01 8.08
C PRO A 349 31.53 11.13 8.43
N LEU A 350 31.83 9.91 8.84
CA LEU A 350 30.81 8.96 9.31
C LEU A 350 30.66 9.12 10.83
N ASP A 351 29.47 9.54 11.28
CA ASP A 351 29.12 9.47 12.70
C ASP A 351 28.54 8.09 13.02
N ALA A 352 29.41 7.16 13.32
CA ALA A 352 29.05 5.77 13.62
C ALA A 352 29.68 5.30 14.94
N MET A 353 28.93 4.45 15.64
CA MET A 353 29.37 3.80 16.88
C MET A 353 29.66 2.33 16.62
N PHE A 354 30.86 1.87 17.02
CA PHE A 354 31.31 0.49 16.88
C PHE A 354 31.65 -0.15 18.24
N ASN A 355 31.00 0.28 19.32
CA ASN A 355 31.30 -0.21 20.65
C ASN A 355 31.12 -1.74 20.74
N GLY A 356 32.17 -2.45 21.13
CA GLY A 356 32.15 -3.91 21.22
C GLY A 356 32.09 -4.64 19.86
N ALA A 357 32.21 -3.93 18.75
CA ALA A 357 32.25 -4.56 17.43
C ALA A 357 33.52 -5.40 17.27
N ARG A 358 33.37 -6.61 16.77
CA ARG A 358 34.44 -7.61 16.66
C ARG A 358 34.87 -7.81 15.22
N VAL A 359 36.16 -8.05 15.07
CA VAL A 359 36.80 -8.40 13.81
C VAL A 359 37.31 -9.81 13.93
N LEU A 360 36.88 -10.68 13.03
CA LEU A 360 37.29 -12.09 12.98
C LEU A 360 38.03 -12.35 11.67
N PRO A 361 38.90 -13.39 11.62
CA PRO A 361 39.50 -13.81 10.36
C PRO A 361 38.42 -14.26 9.38
N PRO A 362 38.59 -14.02 8.06
CA PRO A 362 37.70 -14.58 7.06
C PRO A 362 37.77 -16.10 7.06
N SER A 363 36.66 -16.75 6.66
CA SER A 363 36.64 -18.19 6.52
C SER A 363 37.52 -18.67 5.38
N ASP A 364 38.02 -19.90 5.47
CA ASP A 364 38.82 -20.52 4.41
C ASP A 364 38.05 -20.51 3.07
N GLU A 365 36.75 -20.84 3.12
CA GLU A 365 35.88 -20.82 1.96
C GLU A 365 35.80 -19.42 1.30
N TYR A 366 35.74 -18.36 2.11
CA TYR A 366 35.73 -16.97 1.65
C TYR A 366 37.05 -16.63 0.93
N LEU A 367 38.20 -17.01 1.50
CA LEU A 367 39.50 -16.76 0.93
C LEU A 367 39.72 -17.57 -0.36
N GLU A 368 39.31 -18.85 -0.38
CA GLU A 368 39.41 -19.70 -1.57
C GLU A 368 38.55 -19.21 -2.73
N SER A 369 37.47 -18.48 -2.46
CA SER A 369 36.63 -17.87 -3.48
C SER A 369 37.26 -16.71 -4.20
N GLY A 370 38.44 -16.24 -3.77
CA GLY A 370 39.18 -15.11 -4.33
C GLY A 370 38.54 -13.75 -4.05
N ARG A 371 37.65 -13.67 -3.05
CA ARG A 371 37.01 -12.41 -2.63
C ARG A 371 38.02 -11.53 -1.89
N ASP A 372 37.78 -10.21 -1.98
CA ASP A 372 38.63 -9.22 -1.31
C ASP A 372 38.40 -9.26 0.21
N ALA A 373 39.47 -9.46 0.98
CA ALA A 373 39.48 -9.47 2.43
C ALA A 373 40.10 -8.18 3.01
N ASP A 374 40.39 -7.18 2.20
CA ASP A 374 40.93 -5.90 2.67
C ASP A 374 39.89 -5.18 3.55
N ARG A 375 40.39 -4.45 4.54
CA ARG A 375 39.54 -3.81 5.55
C ARG A 375 39.92 -2.35 5.68
N GLU A 376 38.99 -1.48 5.29
CA GLU A 376 39.13 -0.04 5.38
C GLU A 376 38.05 0.53 6.33
N TRP A 377 38.49 0.90 7.52
CA TRP A 377 37.62 1.38 8.58
C TRP A 377 37.37 2.89 8.46
N PRO A 378 36.26 3.42 9.00
CA PRO A 378 36.00 4.85 9.04
C PRO A 378 37.10 5.61 9.80
N PRO A 379 37.40 6.87 9.42
CA PRO A 379 38.34 7.70 10.15
C PRO A 379 38.03 7.77 11.65
N GLY A 380 39.06 7.60 12.49
CA GLY A 380 38.90 7.61 13.95
C GLY A 380 38.64 6.26 14.58
N TRP A 381 38.58 5.18 13.80
CA TRP A 381 38.47 3.82 14.30
C TRP A 381 39.63 2.94 13.87
N THR A 382 40.00 1.98 14.70
CA THR A 382 41.08 1.01 14.42
C THR A 382 40.77 -0.31 15.12
N VAL A 383 41.39 -1.38 14.66
CA VAL A 383 41.30 -2.69 15.31
C VAL A 383 42.37 -2.77 16.39
N GLN A 384 41.95 -3.07 17.61
CA GLN A 384 42.81 -3.50 18.69
C GLN A 384 42.87 -5.02 18.67
N PRO A 385 43.98 -5.66 18.32
CA PRO A 385 44.09 -7.11 18.25
C PRO A 385 43.88 -7.76 19.65
N ASP A 386 43.33 -8.97 19.64
CA ASP A 386 43.23 -9.81 20.85
C ASP A 386 44.60 -10.29 21.24
N GLU A 387 44.87 -10.48 22.55
CA GLU A 387 46.15 -10.92 23.07
C GLU A 387 46.53 -12.30 22.56
N ASP A 388 45.57 -13.19 22.37
CA ASP A 388 45.78 -14.60 22.03
C ASP A 388 45.76 -14.86 20.51
N ASP A 389 45.14 -13.97 19.71
CA ASP A 389 45.03 -14.13 18.26
C ASP A 389 45.07 -12.76 17.53
N PRO A 390 46.21 -12.41 16.89
CA PRO A 390 46.35 -11.11 16.19
C PRO A 390 45.42 -10.94 14.99
N ASN A 391 44.78 -12.01 14.50
CA ASN A 391 43.81 -11.97 13.42
C ASN A 391 42.41 -11.64 13.91
N ARG A 392 42.20 -11.60 15.24
CA ARG A 392 40.99 -11.19 15.88
C ARG A 392 41.20 -9.89 16.61
N GLY A 393 40.12 -9.16 16.83
CA GLY A 393 40.21 -7.92 17.57
C GLY A 393 38.88 -7.23 17.77
N THR A 394 38.95 -6.14 18.47
CA THR A 394 37.82 -5.27 18.74
C THR A 394 38.05 -3.90 18.11
N LEU A 395 37.02 -3.32 17.51
CA LEU A 395 37.06 -1.96 16.99
C LEU A 395 37.05 -0.98 18.16
N VAL A 396 38.07 -0.12 18.19
CA VAL A 396 38.24 0.90 19.23
C VAL A 396 38.39 2.27 18.59
N ARG A 397 37.91 3.30 19.29
CA ARG A 397 38.06 4.67 18.82
C ARG A 397 39.49 5.15 19.08
N LEU A 398 40.13 5.70 18.06
CA LEU A 398 41.41 6.35 18.20
C LEU A 398 41.30 7.56 19.14
N GLN A 399 42.07 7.57 20.22
CA GLN A 399 42.17 8.75 21.07
C GLN A 399 42.81 9.88 20.28
N PRO A 400 42.31 11.12 20.33
CA PRO A 400 43.00 12.25 19.74
C PRO A 400 44.38 12.36 20.39
N LYS A 401 45.44 12.36 19.56
CA LYS A 401 46.81 12.62 20.06
C LYS A 401 46.79 13.90 20.89
N ASN A 402 47.15 13.78 22.15
CA ASN A 402 47.29 14.93 23.06
C ASN A 402 48.28 15.90 22.43
N PRO A 403 47.95 17.17 22.18
CA PRO A 403 48.89 18.15 21.58
C PRO A 403 50.13 18.39 22.44
N SER A 404 50.16 17.84 23.66
CA SER A 404 51.24 18.05 24.64
C SER A 404 52.48 17.17 24.42
N GLU A 405 52.46 16.18 23.53
CA GLU A 405 53.60 15.24 23.31
C GLU A 405 54.55 15.62 22.16
N VAL A 406 54.30 16.74 21.48
CA VAL A 406 55.17 17.17 20.38
C VAL A 406 55.88 18.46 20.76
N MET A 407 56.77 18.39 21.77
CA MET A 407 57.93 19.27 21.87
C MET A 407 59.00 18.61 22.75
N PRO A 408 60.12 18.13 22.20
CA PRO A 408 61.32 17.95 22.98
C PRO A 408 61.86 19.38 23.35
N PRO A 409 62.41 19.57 24.55
CA PRO A 409 62.93 20.89 24.95
C PRO A 409 64.08 21.25 24.05
N SER A 410 63.98 22.40 23.41
CA SER A 410 65.08 23.00 22.67
C SER A 410 66.23 23.31 23.65
N SER A 411 67.34 22.56 23.49
CA SER A 411 68.64 22.94 24.04
C SER A 411 69.04 24.28 23.50
N ARG A 412 69.04 25.35 24.34
CA ARG A 412 69.73 26.57 24.03
C ARG A 412 71.24 26.32 24.03
N PRO A 413 71.97 26.74 23.00
CA PRO A 413 73.42 26.82 23.13
C PRO A 413 73.76 28.02 24.01
N ASN A 414 74.62 27.74 25.02
CA ASN A 414 75.27 28.81 25.80
C ASN A 414 76.13 29.67 24.84
N ALA A 415 75.94 30.95 24.94
CA ALA A 415 76.85 31.94 24.39
C ALA A 415 77.97 32.20 25.44
N ASP A 416 79.19 31.97 25.08
CA ASP A 416 80.39 32.64 25.51
C ASP A 416 80.98 33.46 24.35
#